data_ac9125009d4a532dd8114a146f569a4f
#
_entry.id   ac9125009d4a532dd8114a146f569a4f
#
_cell.length_a   1.000
_cell.length_b   1.000
_cell.length_c   1.000
_cell.angle_alpha   90.00
_cell.angle_beta   90.00
_cell.angle_gamma   90.00
#
_symmetry.space_group_name_H-M   'P 1'
#
loop_
_entity.id
_entity.type
_entity.pdbx_description
1 polymer ?
#
loop_
_entity_poly.entity_id
_entity_poly.type
_entity_poly.pdbx_seq_one_letter_code
_entity_poly.pdbx_strand_id
1 'polypeptide(L)' 'MEKLIITMQDMRRVSFCASGVEMFFKREGLDFDEFLQNGIDAQVLLDTGSVFARKCVTEAMKARGNNNG' A
#
# COMPACT_ATOMS: atom_id res chain seq x y z
N MET A 1 -1.50 14.71 12.60
CA MET A 1 -1.28 14.21 11.28
C MET A 1 -2.07 12.98 11.06
N GLU A 2 -2.68 12.92 9.92
CA GLU A 2 -3.51 11.79 9.60
C GLU A 2 -2.68 10.65 9.09
N LYS A 3 -3.08 9.44 9.45
CA LYS A 3 -2.45 8.27 8.90
C LYS A 3 -2.97 8.03 7.50
N LEU A 4 -2.09 7.64 6.62
CA LEU A 4 -2.49 7.21 5.29
C LEU A 4 -2.61 5.70 5.32
N ILE A 5 -3.81 5.20 5.08
CA ILE A 5 -4.07 3.76 5.06
C ILE A 5 -4.14 3.31 3.61
N ILE A 6 -3.31 2.34 3.27
CA ILE A 6 -3.24 1.80 1.91
C ILE A 6 -4.10 0.55 1.86
N THR A 7 -4.91 0.44 0.82
CA THR A 7 -5.81 -0.70 0.65
C THR A 7 -5.48 -1.45 -0.62
N MET A 8 -6.15 -2.59 -0.83
CA MET A 8 -5.97 -3.36 -2.06
C MET A 8 -6.36 -2.55 -3.29
N GLN A 9 -7.33 -1.66 -3.14
CA GLN A 9 -7.72 -0.80 -4.23
C GLN A 9 -6.58 0.10 -4.67
N ASP A 10 -5.81 0.62 -3.71
CA ASP A 10 -4.65 1.44 -4.02
C ASP A 10 -3.60 0.63 -4.78
N MET A 11 -3.44 -0.64 -4.41
CA MET A 11 -2.50 -1.51 -5.11
C MET A 11 -2.92 -1.72 -6.55
N ARG A 12 -4.21 -1.87 -6.78
CA ARG A 12 -4.72 -2.08 -8.13
C ARG A 12 -4.51 -0.86 -9.02
N ARG A 13 -4.56 0.32 -8.44
CA ARG A 13 -4.32 1.54 -9.20
C ARG A 13 -2.94 1.60 -9.81
N VAL A 14 -1.97 0.94 -9.19
CA VAL A 14 -0.62 0.90 -9.74
C VAL A 14 -0.38 -0.41 -10.47
N SER A 15 -1.44 -1.09 -10.86
CA SER A 15 -1.40 -2.31 -11.68
C SER A 15 -0.76 -3.49 -10.95
N PHE A 16 -0.85 -3.53 -9.65
CA PHE A 16 -0.35 -4.67 -8.90
C PHE A 16 -1.48 -5.67 -8.70
N CYS A 17 -1.21 -6.92 -8.98
CA CYS A 17 -2.22 -7.96 -8.81
C CYS A 17 -2.18 -8.52 -7.40
N ALA A 18 -3.31 -9.14 -7.01
CA ALA A 18 -3.45 -9.64 -5.65
C ALA A 18 -2.39 -10.68 -5.30
N SER A 19 -2.03 -11.56 -6.22
CA SER A 19 -1.03 -12.58 -5.92
C SER A 19 0.34 -11.99 -5.71
N GLY A 20 0.70 -10.96 -6.48
CA GLY A 20 1.98 -10.29 -6.29
C GLY A 20 2.05 -9.58 -4.95
N VAL A 21 0.95 -8.94 -4.56
CA VAL A 21 0.87 -8.24 -3.28
C VAL A 21 0.95 -9.25 -2.14
N GLU A 22 0.27 -10.37 -2.27
CA GLU A 22 0.30 -11.40 -1.25
C GLU A 22 1.72 -11.93 -1.05
N MET A 23 2.43 -12.17 -2.12
CA MET A 23 3.81 -12.63 -2.04
C MET A 23 4.71 -11.61 -1.34
N PHE A 24 4.50 -10.35 -1.66
CA PHE A 24 5.26 -9.28 -1.03
C PHE A 24 5.01 -9.28 0.48
N PHE A 25 3.75 -9.39 0.89
CA PHE A 25 3.41 -9.39 2.30
C PHE A 25 4.03 -10.59 3.02
N LYS A 26 3.98 -11.75 2.40
CA LYS A 26 4.58 -12.95 2.98
C LYS A 26 6.08 -12.78 3.15
N ARG A 27 6.73 -12.23 2.15
CA ARG A 27 8.17 -12.05 2.18
C ARG A 27 8.58 -11.07 3.28
N GLU A 28 7.77 -10.03 3.49
CA GLU A 28 8.07 -9.03 4.49
C GLU A 28 7.56 -9.39 5.87
N GLY A 29 6.89 -10.53 6.01
CA GLY A 29 6.36 -10.94 7.29
C GLY A 29 5.14 -10.17 7.72
N LEU A 30 4.39 -9.62 6.76
CA LEU A 30 3.20 -8.84 7.03
C LEU A 30 1.94 -9.68 6.85
N ASP A 31 0.90 -9.31 7.57
CA ASP A 31 -0.37 -10.05 7.55
C ASP A 31 -1.24 -9.58 6.38
N PHE A 32 -1.33 -10.41 5.35
CA PHE A 32 -2.09 -10.07 4.16
C PHE A 32 -3.59 -10.04 4.43
N ASP A 33 -4.09 -10.95 5.26
CA ASP A 33 -5.52 -11.01 5.58
C ASP A 33 -5.95 -9.74 6.32
N GLU A 34 -5.15 -9.29 7.24
CA GLU A 34 -5.41 -8.07 7.97
C GLU A 34 -5.42 -6.89 7.00
N PHE A 35 -4.49 -6.88 6.07
CA PHE A 35 -4.43 -5.84 5.05
C PHE A 35 -5.70 -5.81 4.22
N LEU A 36 -6.21 -6.97 3.81
CA LEU A 36 -7.41 -7.02 2.99
C LEU A 36 -8.62 -6.47 3.74
N GLN A 37 -8.66 -6.67 5.04
CA GLN A 37 -9.79 -6.22 5.84
C GLN A 37 -9.71 -4.77 6.25
N ASN A 38 -8.55 -4.33 6.66
CA ASN A 38 -8.39 -3.02 7.28
C ASN A 38 -7.40 -2.09 6.59
N GLY A 39 -6.70 -2.58 5.58
CA GLY A 39 -5.64 -1.82 4.95
C GLY A 39 -4.38 -1.87 5.79
N ILE A 40 -3.38 -1.12 5.39
CA ILE A 40 -2.11 -1.08 6.10
C ILE A 40 -1.62 0.36 6.16
N ASP A 41 -0.98 0.71 7.26
CA ASP A 41 -0.41 2.04 7.44
C ASP A 41 0.72 2.22 6.42
N ALA A 42 0.68 3.34 5.71
CA ALA A 42 1.70 3.63 4.71
C ALA A 42 3.11 3.60 5.29
N GLN A 43 3.26 4.01 6.55
CA GLN A 43 4.57 4.01 7.18
C GLN A 43 5.15 2.61 7.28
N VAL A 44 4.30 1.61 7.55
CA VAL A 44 4.75 0.22 7.63
C VAL A 44 5.29 -0.22 6.26
N LEU A 45 4.61 0.16 5.20
CA LEU A 45 5.08 -0.15 3.85
C LEU A 45 6.40 0.54 3.55
N LEU A 46 6.50 1.80 3.89
CA LEU A 46 7.73 2.55 3.62
C LEU A 46 8.91 1.99 4.40
N ASP A 47 8.65 1.50 5.60
CA ASP A 47 9.68 0.92 6.44
C ASP A 47 10.29 -0.35 5.86
N THR A 48 9.61 -1.00 4.92
CA THR A 48 10.18 -2.19 4.28
C THR A 48 11.33 -1.82 3.36
N GLY A 49 11.40 -0.57 2.95
CA GLY A 49 12.46 -0.10 2.05
C GLY A 49 12.26 -0.54 0.61
N SER A 50 11.14 -1.10 0.28
CA SER A 50 10.88 -1.62 -1.06
C SER A 50 10.45 -0.51 -2.02
N VAL A 51 10.95 -0.57 -3.24
CA VAL A 51 10.52 0.36 -4.30
C VAL A 51 9.04 0.14 -4.60
N PHE A 52 8.61 -1.10 -4.54
CA PHE A 52 7.22 -1.46 -4.74
C PHE A 52 6.32 -0.74 -3.73
N ALA A 53 6.69 -0.78 -2.45
CA ALA A 53 5.93 -0.12 -1.41
C ALA A 53 5.92 1.39 -1.59
N ARG A 54 7.07 1.95 -1.95
CA ARG A 54 7.18 3.37 -2.17
C ARG A 54 6.28 3.83 -3.30
N LYS A 55 6.24 3.07 -4.38
CA LYS A 55 5.39 3.40 -5.50
C LYS A 55 3.92 3.36 -5.10
N CYS A 56 3.50 2.37 -4.33
CA CYS A 56 2.13 2.28 -3.86
C CYS A 56 1.74 3.49 -3.02
N VAL A 57 2.59 3.86 -2.10
CA VAL A 57 2.31 4.99 -1.22
C VAL A 57 2.25 6.29 -2.01
N THR A 58 3.18 6.48 -2.94
CA THR A 58 3.23 7.68 -3.76
C THR A 58 1.95 7.83 -4.57
N GLU A 59 1.50 6.75 -5.20
CA GLU A 59 0.31 6.83 -6.03
C GLU A 59 -0.95 7.01 -5.18
N ALA A 60 -1.00 6.42 -4.00
CA ALA A 60 -2.12 6.60 -3.12
C ALA A 60 -2.20 8.05 -2.62
N MET A 61 -1.06 8.65 -2.35
CA MET A 61 -1.01 10.04 -1.94
C MET A 61 -1.50 10.94 -3.05
N LYS A 62 -1.08 10.68 -4.27
CA LYS A 62 -1.53 11.44 -5.42
C LYS A 62 -3.04 11.36 -5.58
N ALA A 63 -3.58 10.16 -5.45
CA ALA A 63 -5.00 9.95 -5.65
C ALA A 63 -5.83 10.66 -4.59
N ARG A 64 -5.32 10.75 -3.37
CA ARG A 64 -6.08 11.35 -2.27
C ARG A 64 -5.83 12.82 -2.08
N GLY A 65 -4.62 13.25 -2.41
CA GLY A 65 -4.25 14.63 -2.24
C GLY A 65 -4.46 15.49 -3.42
N ASN A 66 -4.75 14.87 -4.57
CA ASN A 66 -4.83 15.55 -5.79
C ASN A 66 -5.97 16.48 -5.90
N ASN A 67 -6.97 16.27 -5.12
CA ASN A 67 -8.10 17.11 -5.13
C ASN A 67 -7.79 18.50 -4.68
N ASN A 68 -6.66 18.72 -4.13
CA ASN A 68 -6.31 20.02 -3.77
C ASN A 68 -5.61 20.71 -4.81
N GLY A 69 -5.37 20.02 -5.78
CA GLY A 69 -4.65 20.59 -6.91
C GLY A 69 -4.66 21.36 -7.48
#